data_83d6b1e88c3b165450f17cbf82f4c5ad
#
_entry.id   83d6b1e88c3b165450f17cbf82f4c5ad
#
_cell.length_a   1.000
_cell.length_b   1.000
_cell.length_c   1.000
_cell.angle_alpha   90.00
_cell.angle_beta   90.00
_cell.angle_gamma   90.00
#
_symmetry.space_group_name_H-M   'P 1'
#
loop_
_entity.id
_entity.type
_entity.pdbx_description
1 polymer ?
#
loop_
_entity_poly.entity_id
_entity_poly.type
_entity_poly.pdbx_seq_one_letter_code
_entity_poly.pdbx_strand_id
1 'polypeptide(L)'
;MAGKQYIMGIMVVAICLFFGCQKEQVFPQSSNNTLLSISLAYAKDPLKIYPPISSDLVKGELQFKIPPLQNASFSLMRVNIVVPTSAIIVPAFKGNTDLSKPYRFSVIAENGDKKDYLIVVYN
;
A
#
# COMPACT_ATOMS: atom_id res chain seq x y z
N MET A 1 -49.94 -37.76 1.22
CA MET A 1 -50.11 -36.37 0.85
C MET A 1 -49.40 -35.43 1.78
N ALA A 2 -49.22 -35.76 3.04
CA ALA A 2 -48.39 -34.96 3.93
C ALA A 2 -46.93 -34.90 3.48
N GLY A 3 -46.41 -35.90 2.78
CA GLY A 3 -45.03 -35.92 2.29
C GLY A 3 -44.66 -34.85 1.27
N LYS A 4 -45.62 -34.39 0.48
CA LYS A 4 -45.39 -33.32 -0.49
C LYS A 4 -45.14 -31.97 0.19
N GLN A 5 -45.82 -31.70 1.29
CA GLN A 5 -45.64 -30.46 2.03
C GLN A 5 -44.30 -30.41 2.72
N TYR A 6 -43.81 -31.54 3.23
CA TYR A 6 -42.49 -31.61 3.85
C TYR A 6 -41.36 -31.36 2.85
N ILE A 7 -41.46 -31.92 1.65
CA ILE A 7 -40.45 -31.69 0.61
C ILE A 7 -40.35 -30.26 0.24
N MET A 8 -41.49 -29.56 0.07
CA MET A 8 -41.47 -28.13 -0.26
C MET A 8 -40.88 -27.28 0.87
N GLY A 9 -41.17 -27.61 2.11
CA GLY A 9 -40.60 -26.91 3.25
C GLY A 9 -39.09 -27.04 3.31
N ILE A 10 -38.57 -28.21 3.06
CA ILE A 10 -37.11 -28.47 3.07
C ILE A 10 -36.43 -27.70 1.95
N MET A 11 -37.01 -27.64 0.77
CA MET A 11 -36.45 -26.86 -0.35
C MET A 11 -36.37 -25.38 -0.08
N VAL A 12 -37.40 -24.82 0.55
CA VAL A 12 -37.42 -23.37 0.89
C VAL A 12 -36.33 -23.05 1.92
N VAL A 13 -36.16 -23.88 2.93
CA VAL A 13 -35.11 -23.69 3.95
C VAL A 13 -33.73 -23.79 3.32
N ALA A 14 -33.48 -24.72 2.41
CA ALA A 14 -32.19 -24.85 1.73
C ALA A 14 -31.86 -23.63 0.89
N ILE A 15 -32.83 -23.05 0.19
CA ILE A 15 -32.62 -21.83 -0.59
C ILE A 15 -32.26 -20.65 0.29
N CYS A 16 -32.93 -20.48 1.42
CA CYS A 16 -32.62 -19.38 2.36
C CYS A 16 -31.19 -19.48 2.90
N LEU A 17 -30.74 -20.68 3.25
CA LEU A 17 -29.38 -20.90 3.73
C LEU A 17 -28.35 -20.56 2.65
N PHE A 18 -28.63 -20.92 1.42
CA PHE A 18 -27.73 -20.64 0.30
C PHE A 18 -27.54 -19.12 0.09
N PHE A 19 -28.60 -18.33 0.10
CA PHE A 19 -28.49 -16.88 -0.01
C PHE A 19 -27.79 -16.24 1.17
N GLY A 20 -28.00 -16.73 2.38
CA GLY A 20 -27.31 -16.24 3.55
C GLY A 20 -25.79 -16.40 3.45
N CYS A 21 -25.31 -17.55 2.99
CA CYS A 21 -23.88 -17.79 2.79
C CYS A 21 -23.27 -16.85 1.75
N GLN A 22 -23.97 -16.53 0.69
CA GLN A 22 -23.47 -15.61 -0.33
C GLN A 22 -23.27 -14.21 0.20
N LYS A 23 -24.14 -13.71 1.06
CA LYS A 23 -24.02 -12.37 1.64
C LYS A 23 -22.82 -12.26 2.58
N GLU A 24 -22.52 -13.34 3.31
CA GLU A 24 -21.41 -13.36 4.26
C GLU A 24 -20.04 -13.41 3.57
N GLN A 25 -19.98 -13.77 2.30
CA GLN A 25 -18.74 -13.87 1.55
C GLN A 25 -18.27 -12.54 0.97
N VAL A 26 -19.07 -11.49 1.04
CA VAL A 26 -18.70 -10.17 0.52
C VAL A 26 -18.06 -9.36 1.63
N PHE A 27 -16.74 -9.24 1.59
CA PHE A 27 -15.98 -8.42 2.52
C PHE A 27 -15.80 -7.02 1.95
N PRO A 28 -15.90 -5.95 2.78
CA PRO A 28 -15.60 -4.61 2.32
C PRO A 28 -14.13 -4.49 1.98
N GLN A 29 -13.82 -3.76 0.92
CA GLN A 29 -12.44 -3.48 0.51
C GLN A 29 -11.81 -2.46 1.45
N SER A 30 -10.51 -2.63 1.71
CA SER A 30 -9.76 -1.72 2.57
C SER A 30 -9.58 -0.36 1.90
N SER A 31 -9.77 0.70 2.67
CA SER A 31 -9.46 2.08 2.27
C SER A 31 -8.11 2.55 2.77
N ASN A 32 -7.31 1.66 3.38
CA ASN A 32 -6.04 2.04 3.98
C ASN A 32 -4.97 2.27 2.91
N ASN A 33 -4.52 3.51 2.79
CA ASN A 33 -3.45 3.94 1.89
C ASN A 33 -2.32 4.68 2.62
N THR A 34 -2.21 4.51 3.93
CA THR A 34 -1.15 5.09 4.74
C THR A 34 0.08 4.20 4.71
N LEU A 35 1.26 4.79 4.45
CA LEU A 35 2.53 4.07 4.48
C LEU A 35 2.77 3.42 5.83
N LEU A 36 3.25 2.18 5.81
CA LEU A 36 3.69 1.47 7.02
C LEU A 36 5.14 1.78 7.32
N SER A 37 6.01 1.80 6.31
CA SER A 37 7.39 2.22 6.47
C SER A 37 7.98 2.68 5.15
N ILE A 38 9.01 3.53 5.23
CA ILE A 38 9.81 3.94 4.08
C ILE A 38 11.23 4.22 4.56
N SER A 39 12.22 3.80 3.78
CA SER A 39 13.62 4.11 4.00
C SER A 39 14.34 4.22 2.67
N LEU A 40 15.45 4.92 2.67
CA LEU A 40 16.27 5.15 1.47
C LEU A 40 17.67 4.63 1.69
N ALA A 41 18.34 4.29 0.59
CA ALA A 41 19.74 3.92 0.58
C ALA A 41 20.40 4.37 -0.72
N TYR A 42 21.68 4.69 -0.67
CA TYR A 42 22.45 4.88 -1.90
C TYR A 42 22.55 3.55 -2.66
N ALA A 43 22.46 3.61 -3.97
CA ALA A 43 22.64 2.42 -4.79
C ALA A 43 24.04 1.79 -4.58
N LYS A 44 25.06 2.60 -4.28
CA LYS A 44 26.42 2.13 -3.98
C LYS A 44 26.57 1.50 -2.62
N ASP A 45 25.69 1.82 -1.66
CA ASP A 45 25.73 1.26 -0.30
C ASP A 45 24.33 0.85 0.14
N PRO A 46 23.77 -0.20 -0.48
CA PRO A 46 22.37 -0.55 -0.25
C PRO A 46 22.07 -1.13 1.12
N LEU A 47 23.10 -1.51 1.88
CA LEU A 47 22.92 -2.07 3.21
C LEU A 47 22.75 -1.00 4.28
N LYS A 48 23.20 0.23 4.00
CA LYS A 48 23.03 1.34 4.92
C LYS A 48 21.76 2.10 4.58
N ILE A 49 20.74 1.91 5.40
CA ILE A 49 19.41 2.51 5.20
C ILE A 49 19.22 3.74 6.06
N TYR A 50 18.49 4.71 5.51
CA TYR A 50 18.17 5.96 6.17
C TYR A 50 16.66 6.09 6.30
N PRO A 51 16.12 6.14 7.53
CA PRO A 51 14.72 6.42 7.74
C PRO A 51 14.44 7.91 7.55
N PRO A 52 13.17 8.31 7.38
CA PRO A 52 12.83 9.73 7.30
C PRO A 52 13.11 10.41 8.65
N ILE A 53 13.59 11.65 8.60
CA ILE A 53 13.74 12.47 9.80
C ILE A 53 12.43 13.12 10.21
N SER A 54 11.53 13.29 9.25
CA SER A 54 10.20 13.84 9.44
C SER A 54 9.24 13.20 8.47
N SER A 55 8.12 12.73 8.97
CA SER A 55 7.07 12.17 8.13
C SER A 55 5.73 12.74 8.55
N ASP A 56 5.14 13.56 7.68
CA ASP A 56 3.79 14.04 7.84
C ASP A 56 2.87 13.18 7.00
N LEU A 57 2.33 12.14 7.61
CA LEU A 57 1.48 11.18 6.89
C LEU A 57 0.12 11.76 6.54
N VAL A 58 -0.30 12.84 7.17
CA VAL A 58 -1.55 13.53 6.84
C VAL A 58 -1.38 14.31 5.54
N LYS A 59 -0.30 15.08 5.42
CA LYS A 59 0.02 15.83 4.20
C LYS A 59 0.70 14.97 3.14
N GLY A 60 1.26 13.83 3.53
CA GLY A 60 2.03 12.98 2.64
C GLY A 60 3.44 13.51 2.35
N GLU A 61 4.03 14.24 3.26
CA GLU A 61 5.40 14.76 3.11
C GLU A 61 6.40 13.93 3.90
N LEU A 62 7.44 13.45 3.21
CA LEU A 62 8.48 12.61 3.76
C LEU A 62 9.83 13.28 3.53
N GLN A 63 10.51 13.67 4.60
CA GLN A 63 11.79 14.36 4.53
C GLN A 63 12.91 13.45 5.00
N PHE A 64 13.97 13.39 4.21
CA PHE A 64 15.15 12.59 4.48
C PHE A 64 16.38 13.47 4.46
N LYS A 65 17.11 13.47 5.57
CA LYS A 65 18.44 14.07 5.63
C LYS A 65 19.48 12.96 5.54
N ILE A 66 20.19 12.90 4.42
CA ILE A 66 21.12 11.82 4.13
C ILE A 66 22.50 12.41 3.95
N PRO A 67 23.49 11.99 4.75
CA PRO A 67 24.85 12.51 4.61
C PRO A 67 25.44 12.16 3.24
N PRO A 68 26.28 13.03 2.66
CA PRO A 68 26.88 12.75 1.36
C PRO A 68 27.78 11.53 1.44
N LEU A 69 27.77 10.74 0.38
CA LEU A 69 28.64 9.59 0.21
C LEU A 69 29.51 9.81 -1.01
N GLN A 70 30.81 9.56 -0.87
CA GLN A 70 31.76 9.77 -1.95
C GLN A 70 31.39 8.94 -3.19
N ASN A 71 31.40 9.57 -4.36
CA ASN A 71 31.06 8.96 -5.64
C ASN A 71 29.62 8.43 -5.71
N ALA A 72 28.73 8.96 -4.88
CA ALA A 72 27.31 8.64 -4.91
C ALA A 72 26.48 9.93 -4.98
N SER A 73 25.29 9.83 -5.51
CA SER A 73 24.37 10.96 -5.63
C SER A 73 22.94 10.52 -5.37
N PHE A 74 22.08 11.51 -5.09
CA PHE A 74 20.65 11.25 -4.92
C PHE A 74 19.93 10.84 -6.20
N SER A 75 20.62 10.92 -7.35
CA SER A 75 20.05 10.44 -8.62
C SER A 75 20.01 8.93 -8.74
N LEU A 76 20.74 8.21 -7.88
CA LEU A 76 20.79 6.75 -7.85
C LEU A 76 20.53 6.26 -6.42
N MET A 77 19.27 6.25 -6.05
CA MET A 77 18.85 5.85 -4.72
C MET A 77 17.91 4.65 -4.79
N ARG A 78 17.95 3.81 -3.75
CA ARG A 78 17.00 2.73 -3.57
C ARG A 78 15.94 3.13 -2.57
N VAL A 79 14.68 2.85 -2.91
CA VAL A 79 13.54 3.13 -2.05
C VAL A 79 13.01 1.81 -1.51
N ASN A 80 13.01 1.68 -0.18
CA ASN A 80 12.42 0.55 0.52
C ASN A 80 11.11 1.03 1.15
N ILE A 81 10.01 0.48 0.69
CA ILE A 81 8.68 0.95 1.08
C ILE A 81 7.77 -0.23 1.41
N VAL A 82 7.01 -0.08 2.48
CA VAL A 82 6.00 -1.06 2.89
C VAL A 82 4.65 -0.36 2.95
N VAL A 83 3.69 -0.92 2.25
CA VAL A 83 2.32 -0.40 2.19
C VAL A 83 1.35 -1.43 2.78
N PRO A 84 0.12 -1.02 3.13
CA PRO A 84 -0.88 -1.95 3.61
C PRO A 84 -1.16 -3.07 2.60
N THR A 85 -1.62 -4.21 3.11
CA THR A 85 -2.02 -5.34 2.28
C THR A 85 -3.05 -4.91 1.23
N SER A 86 -2.86 -5.37 -0.01
CA SER A 86 -3.71 -5.04 -1.16
C SER A 86 -3.64 -3.58 -1.63
N ALA A 87 -2.80 -2.74 -1.04
CA ALA A 87 -2.50 -1.43 -1.59
C ALA A 87 -1.40 -1.54 -2.64
N ILE A 88 -1.40 -0.62 -3.61
CA ILE A 88 -0.39 -0.55 -4.66
C ILE A 88 0.27 0.82 -4.69
N ILE A 89 1.49 0.86 -5.22
CA ILE A 89 2.27 2.09 -5.35
C ILE A 89 2.33 2.48 -6.84
N VAL A 90 2.05 3.74 -7.13
CA VAL A 90 2.08 4.26 -8.51
C VAL A 90 2.85 5.59 -8.54
N PRO A 91 3.90 5.72 -9.34
CA PRO A 91 4.56 4.67 -10.10
C PRO A 91 5.31 3.68 -9.18
N ALA A 92 5.44 2.44 -9.63
CA ALA A 92 6.17 1.44 -8.85
C ALA A 92 7.67 1.76 -8.84
N PHE A 93 8.31 1.55 -7.68
CA PHE A 93 9.76 1.72 -7.56
C PHE A 93 10.46 0.47 -8.09
N LYS A 94 11.24 0.62 -9.15
CA LYS A 94 12.00 -0.46 -9.76
C LYS A 94 13.46 -0.07 -9.85
N GLY A 95 14.33 -0.79 -9.13
CA GLY A 95 15.76 -0.51 -9.14
C GLY A 95 16.07 0.87 -8.53
N ASN A 96 16.83 1.69 -9.25
CA ASN A 96 17.25 2.99 -8.77
C ASN A 96 16.25 4.07 -9.13
N THR A 97 16.06 5.01 -8.22
CA THR A 97 15.16 6.16 -8.39
C THR A 97 15.95 7.44 -8.25
N ASP A 98 15.68 8.42 -9.10
CA ASP A 98 16.27 9.74 -9.03
C ASP A 98 15.55 10.58 -7.98
N LEU A 99 16.20 10.81 -6.86
CA LEU A 99 15.68 11.61 -5.75
C LEU A 99 16.43 12.95 -5.61
N SER A 100 17.15 13.37 -6.65
CA SER A 100 17.83 14.68 -6.66
C SER A 100 16.85 15.84 -6.66
N LYS A 101 15.61 15.58 -7.04
CA LYS A 101 14.49 16.53 -6.97
C LYS A 101 13.35 15.89 -6.16
N PRO A 102 12.42 16.70 -5.61
CA PRO A 102 11.25 16.14 -4.93
C PRO A 102 10.52 15.14 -5.82
N TYR A 103 10.23 13.97 -5.28
CA TYR A 103 9.65 12.86 -6.01
C TYR A 103 8.25 12.56 -5.48
N ARG A 104 7.27 12.53 -6.38
CA ARG A 104 5.87 12.24 -6.04
C ARG A 104 5.51 10.81 -6.41
N PHE A 105 4.81 10.16 -5.52
CA PHE A 105 4.20 8.87 -5.78
C PHE A 105 2.85 8.79 -5.06
N SER A 106 2.07 7.77 -5.37
CA SER A 106 0.77 7.58 -4.77
C SER A 106 0.63 6.17 -4.26
N VAL A 107 -0.10 6.01 -3.17
CA VAL A 107 -0.53 4.71 -2.66
C VAL A 107 -2.04 4.60 -2.89
N ILE A 108 -2.44 3.56 -3.60
CA ILE A 108 -3.84 3.31 -3.93
C ILE A 108 -4.30 2.12 -3.10
N ALA A 109 -5.29 2.34 -2.24
CA ALA A 109 -5.88 1.30 -1.42
C ALA A 109 -6.66 0.30 -2.26
N GLU A 110 -7.00 -0.84 -1.67
CA GLU A 110 -7.76 -1.88 -2.36
C GLU A 110 -9.08 -1.36 -2.94
N ASN A 111 -9.76 -0.45 -2.25
CA ASN A 111 -11.02 0.14 -2.72
C ASN A 111 -10.84 1.25 -3.76
N GLY A 112 -9.60 1.60 -4.13
CA GLY A 112 -9.30 2.64 -5.09
C GLY A 112 -8.99 4.01 -4.49
N ASP A 113 -9.10 4.19 -3.18
CA ASP A 113 -8.76 5.45 -2.52
C ASP A 113 -7.27 5.74 -2.68
N LYS A 114 -6.95 6.91 -3.19
CA LYS A 114 -5.59 7.31 -3.54
C LYS A 114 -5.07 8.35 -2.56
N LYS A 115 -3.82 8.19 -2.14
CA LYS A 115 -3.10 9.18 -1.35
C LYS A 115 -1.76 9.50 -2.00
N ASP A 116 -1.48 10.78 -2.16
CA ASP A 116 -0.23 11.26 -2.75
C ASP A 116 0.82 11.50 -1.68
N TYR A 117 2.06 11.15 -1.99
CA TYR A 117 3.22 11.35 -1.12
C TYR A 117 4.32 12.08 -1.87
N LEU A 118 5.10 12.85 -1.13
CA LEU A 118 6.25 13.58 -1.66
C LEU A 118 7.50 13.21 -0.87
N ILE A 119 8.52 12.73 -1.57
CA ILE A 119 9.84 12.46 -0.99
C ILE A 119 10.73 13.66 -1.25
N VAL A 120 11.32 14.21 -0.18
CA VAL A 120 12.31 15.29 -0.26
C VAL A 120 13.58 14.82 0.42
N VAL A 121 14.69 14.80 -0.32
CA VAL A 121 16.00 14.35 0.16
C VAL A 121 16.96 15.53 0.13
N TYR A 122 17.71 15.72 1.21
CA TYR A 122 18.74 16.77 1.32
C TYR A 122 19.87 16.30 2.22
N ASN A 123 20.99 16.97 2.19
CA ASN A 123 22.14 16.67 3.05
C ASN A 123 22.52 17.80 4.03
#